data_7108221079eefc1ecdc4d1e522c9f05b
#
_entry.id   7108221079eefc1ecdc4d1e522c9f05b
#
_cell.length_a   1.000
_cell.length_b   1.000
_cell.length_c   1.000
_cell.angle_alpha   90.00
_cell.angle_beta   90.00
_cell.angle_gamma   90.00
#
_symmetry.space_group_name_H-M   'P 1'
#
loop_
_entity.id
_entity.type
_entity.pdbx_description
1 polymer ?
#
loop_
_entity_poly.entity_id
_entity_poly.type
_entity_poly.pdbx_seq_one_letter_code
_entity_poly.pdbx_strand_id
1 'polypeptide(L)'
;MSNTELRVILKAKELAKHTLKVTSNANRYPKKWRFSLVDKMQNKSLEIYEMLHEANRTDIKDYKRERQELQTRAITYCDQLLYYIEMSHELQIINEKSMEYWSKMVCDVKHMTLKWRTTDSKR
;
A
#
# COMPACT_ATOMS: atom_id res chain seq x y z
N MET A 1 -21.24 -4.27 3.54
CA MET A 1 -19.96 -3.57 3.23
C MET A 1 -20.24 -2.15 2.80
N SER A 2 -19.58 -1.19 3.38
CA SER A 2 -19.75 0.21 2.99
C SER A 2 -18.97 0.48 1.69
N ASN A 3 -19.38 1.52 0.96
CA ASN A 3 -18.68 1.95 -0.26
C ASN A 3 -17.23 2.35 0.05
N THR A 4 -17.00 2.91 1.25
CA THR A 4 -15.66 3.33 1.66
C THR A 4 -14.71 2.14 1.77
N GLU A 5 -15.15 1.06 2.41
CA GLU A 5 -14.35 -0.16 2.58
C GLU A 5 -14.02 -0.78 1.22
N LEU A 6 -15.01 -0.86 0.34
CA LEU A 6 -14.80 -1.39 -1.01
C LEU A 6 -13.82 -0.52 -1.79
N ARG A 7 -13.93 0.81 -1.68
CA ARG A 7 -13.04 1.75 -2.37
C ARG A 7 -11.59 1.60 -1.91
N VAL A 8 -11.36 1.43 -0.60
CA VAL A 8 -10.00 1.23 -0.07
C VAL A 8 -9.38 -0.01 -0.69
N ILE A 9 -10.12 -1.11 -0.74
CA ILE A 9 -9.63 -2.38 -1.30
C ILE A 9 -9.29 -2.21 -2.79
N LEU A 10 -10.15 -1.54 -3.55
CA LEU A 10 -9.90 -1.29 -4.98
C LEU A 10 -8.68 -0.40 -5.19
N LYS A 11 -8.51 0.64 -4.37
CA LYS A 11 -7.34 1.51 -4.42
C LYS A 11 -6.07 0.75 -4.08
N ALA A 12 -6.12 -0.12 -3.09
CA ALA A 12 -4.98 -0.96 -2.72
C ALA A 12 -4.60 -1.92 -3.85
N LYS A 13 -5.59 -2.47 -4.54
CA LYS A 13 -5.36 -3.33 -5.70
C LYS A 13 -4.70 -2.55 -6.84
N GLU A 14 -5.19 -1.34 -7.12
CA GLU A 14 -4.58 -0.47 -8.14
C GLU A 14 -3.15 -0.13 -7.80
N LEU A 15 -2.87 0.16 -6.52
CA LEU A 15 -1.53 0.44 -6.05
C LEU A 15 -0.60 -0.76 -6.27
N ALA A 16 -1.05 -1.96 -5.93
CA ALA A 16 -0.26 -3.18 -6.14
C ALA A 16 0.05 -3.38 -7.62
N LYS A 17 -0.94 -3.23 -8.49
CA LYS A 17 -0.76 -3.35 -9.93
C LYS A 17 0.25 -2.34 -10.46
N HIS A 18 0.14 -1.09 -10.03
CA HIS A 18 1.05 -0.03 -10.46
C HIS A 18 2.48 -0.34 -10.00
N THR A 19 2.65 -0.76 -8.74
CA THR A 19 3.95 -1.12 -8.19
C THR A 19 4.59 -2.25 -8.97
N LEU A 20 3.83 -3.29 -9.29
CA LEU A 20 4.32 -4.40 -10.10
C LEU A 20 4.76 -3.94 -11.50
N LYS A 21 3.97 -3.09 -12.14
CA LYS A 21 4.29 -2.59 -13.48
C LYS A 21 5.57 -1.76 -13.50
N VAL A 22 5.68 -0.79 -12.58
CA VAL A 22 6.84 0.11 -12.53
C VAL A 22 8.12 -0.66 -12.22
N THR A 23 8.08 -1.53 -11.22
CA THR A 23 9.28 -2.24 -10.76
C THR A 23 9.69 -3.38 -11.68
N SER A 24 8.80 -3.85 -12.55
CA SER A 24 9.10 -4.87 -13.55
C SER A 24 9.76 -4.30 -14.80
N ASN A 25 9.81 -2.99 -14.92
CA ASN A 25 10.45 -2.33 -16.07
C ASN A 25 11.97 -2.37 -15.89
N ALA A 26 12.64 -3.24 -16.64
CA ALA A 26 14.09 -3.45 -16.53
C ALA A 26 14.91 -2.22 -16.90
N ASN A 27 14.35 -1.29 -17.68
CA ASN A 27 15.04 -0.04 -18.02
C ASN A 27 15.10 0.92 -16.83
N ARG A 28 14.14 0.85 -15.92
CA ARG A 28 14.11 1.67 -14.70
C ARG A 28 14.76 0.93 -13.53
N TYR A 29 14.38 -0.33 -13.32
CA TYR A 29 14.86 -1.16 -12.22
C TYR A 29 15.71 -2.32 -12.75
N PRO A 30 17.01 -2.08 -13.03
CA PRO A 30 17.89 -3.16 -13.46
C PRO A 30 18.08 -4.23 -12.39
N LYS A 31 18.60 -5.39 -12.80
CA LYS A 31 18.72 -6.57 -11.95
C LYS A 31 19.40 -6.33 -10.61
N LYS A 32 20.33 -5.38 -10.54
CA LYS A 32 21.05 -5.09 -9.30
C LYS A 32 20.14 -4.67 -8.16
N TRP A 33 18.94 -4.16 -8.46
CA TRP A 33 17.98 -3.72 -7.46
C TRP A 33 16.90 -4.75 -7.14
N ARG A 34 16.95 -5.93 -7.76
CA ARG A 34 15.88 -6.93 -7.62
C ARG A 34 15.62 -7.35 -6.18
N PHE A 35 16.66 -7.72 -5.45
CA PHE A 35 16.51 -8.25 -4.09
C PHE A 35 16.42 -7.17 -3.02
N SER A 36 17.00 -6.00 -3.26
CA SER A 36 17.04 -4.92 -2.26
C SER A 36 15.84 -3.99 -2.33
N LEU A 37 15.32 -3.69 -3.51
CA LEU A 37 14.21 -2.76 -3.70
C LEU A 37 12.99 -3.41 -4.32
N VAL A 38 13.15 -4.06 -5.47
CA VAL A 38 12.02 -4.54 -6.27
C VAL A 38 11.17 -5.55 -5.47
N ASP A 39 11.80 -6.59 -4.94
CA ASP A 39 11.07 -7.62 -4.18
C ASP A 39 10.36 -7.01 -2.97
N LYS A 40 11.03 -6.12 -2.26
CA LYS A 40 10.44 -5.49 -1.08
C LYS A 40 9.25 -4.62 -1.41
N MET A 41 9.36 -3.80 -2.46
CA MET A 41 8.26 -2.93 -2.88
C MET A 41 7.07 -3.73 -3.39
N GLN A 42 7.33 -4.76 -4.19
CA GLN A 42 6.28 -5.63 -4.69
C GLN A 42 5.57 -6.33 -3.55
N ASN A 43 6.32 -6.93 -2.62
CA ASN A 43 5.74 -7.64 -1.49
C ASN A 43 4.95 -6.70 -0.58
N LYS A 44 5.47 -5.50 -0.29
CA LYS A 44 4.74 -4.52 0.53
C LYS A 44 3.41 -4.14 -0.10
N SER A 45 3.40 -3.85 -1.40
CA SER A 45 2.17 -3.45 -2.07
C SER A 45 1.13 -4.57 -2.10
N LEU A 46 1.57 -5.80 -2.32
CA LEU A 46 0.67 -6.96 -2.30
C LEU A 46 0.13 -7.23 -0.90
N GLU A 47 0.99 -7.13 0.12
CA GLU A 47 0.59 -7.35 1.51
C GLU A 47 -0.36 -6.26 2.01
N ILE A 48 -0.20 -5.00 1.57
CA ILE A 48 -1.16 -3.94 1.87
C ILE A 48 -2.55 -4.35 1.39
N TYR A 49 -2.65 -4.79 0.15
CA TYR A 49 -3.91 -5.25 -0.42
C TYR A 49 -4.47 -6.43 0.37
N GLU A 50 -3.64 -7.44 0.65
CA GLU A 50 -4.04 -8.64 1.36
C GLU A 50 -4.56 -8.32 2.77
N MET A 51 -3.85 -7.48 3.52
CA MET A 51 -4.26 -7.09 4.87
C MET A 51 -5.58 -6.34 4.89
N LEU A 52 -5.78 -5.42 3.94
CA LEU A 52 -7.03 -4.67 3.86
C LEU A 52 -8.19 -5.55 3.44
N HIS A 53 -7.94 -6.48 2.52
CA HIS A 53 -8.94 -7.47 2.13
C HIS A 53 -9.33 -8.34 3.34
N GLU A 54 -8.35 -8.82 4.09
CA GLU A 54 -8.59 -9.63 5.30
C GLU A 54 -9.33 -8.83 6.37
N ALA A 55 -8.93 -7.57 6.58
CA ALA A 55 -9.60 -6.70 7.55
C ALA A 55 -11.10 -6.56 7.21
N ASN A 56 -11.42 -6.40 5.93
CA ASN A 56 -12.80 -6.26 5.49
C ASN A 56 -13.62 -7.54 5.74
N ARG A 57 -12.98 -8.68 5.75
CA ARG A 57 -13.65 -9.97 6.03
C ARG A 57 -13.66 -10.31 7.51
N THR A 58 -12.96 -9.54 8.34
CA THR A 58 -12.89 -9.73 9.77
C THR A 58 -14.07 -9.02 10.44
N ASP A 59 -14.89 -9.78 11.17
CA ASP A 59 -16.10 -9.24 11.81
C ASP A 59 -15.72 -8.22 12.89
N ILE A 60 -16.22 -7.01 12.74
CA ILE A 60 -15.94 -5.93 13.69
C ILE A 60 -16.58 -6.17 15.05
N LYS A 61 -17.69 -6.87 15.08
CA LYS A 61 -18.41 -7.14 16.34
C LYS A 61 -17.62 -8.05 17.27
N ASP A 62 -17.09 -9.15 16.72
CA ASP A 62 -16.42 -10.17 17.50
C ASP A 62 -14.89 -10.06 17.48
N TYR A 63 -14.33 -9.44 16.43
CA TYR A 63 -12.89 -9.40 16.19
C TYR A 63 -12.39 -7.98 15.86
N LYS A 64 -12.93 -6.99 16.58
CA LYS A 64 -12.59 -5.58 16.35
C LYS A 64 -11.09 -5.31 16.46
N ARG A 65 -10.45 -5.87 17.48
CA ARG A 65 -9.03 -5.67 17.72
C ARG A 65 -8.19 -6.22 16.57
N GLU A 66 -8.47 -7.43 16.13
CA GLU A 66 -7.76 -8.09 15.04
C GLU A 66 -7.92 -7.30 13.75
N ARG A 67 -9.14 -6.83 13.47
CA ARG A 67 -9.41 -5.99 12.31
C ARG A 67 -8.61 -4.69 12.35
N GLN A 68 -8.54 -4.04 13.50
CA GLN A 68 -7.78 -2.80 13.66
C GLN A 68 -6.28 -3.02 13.55
N GLU A 69 -5.78 -4.15 14.01
CA GLU A 69 -4.37 -4.50 13.86
C GLU A 69 -3.99 -4.64 12.39
N LEU A 70 -4.85 -5.25 11.58
CA LEU A 70 -4.63 -5.37 10.13
C LEU A 70 -4.60 -4.00 9.47
N GLN A 71 -5.52 -3.12 9.83
CA GLN A 71 -5.56 -1.75 9.31
C GLN A 71 -4.28 -0.99 9.69
N THR A 72 -3.85 -1.12 10.93
CA THR A 72 -2.63 -0.45 11.42
C THR A 72 -1.39 -0.94 10.68
N ARG A 73 -1.28 -2.25 10.48
CA ARG A 73 -0.14 -2.82 9.77
C ARG A 73 -0.13 -2.39 8.30
N ALA A 74 -1.31 -2.32 7.67
CA ALA A 74 -1.40 -1.82 6.30
C ALA A 74 -0.91 -0.36 6.20
N ILE A 75 -1.25 0.48 7.17
CA ILE A 75 -0.79 1.87 7.24
C ILE A 75 0.74 1.91 7.38
N THR A 76 1.29 1.08 8.26
CA THR A 76 2.75 0.99 8.43
C THR A 76 3.43 0.60 7.13
N TYR A 77 2.87 -0.35 6.42
CA TYR A 77 3.44 -0.80 5.14
C TYR A 77 3.33 0.28 4.07
N CYS A 78 2.27 1.10 4.10
CA CYS A 78 2.17 2.27 3.22
C CYS A 78 3.33 3.23 3.47
N ASP A 79 3.64 3.52 4.73
CA ASP A 79 4.76 4.40 5.09
C ASP A 79 6.09 3.83 4.62
N GLN A 80 6.28 2.52 4.78
CA GLN A 80 7.51 1.86 4.33
C GLN A 80 7.64 1.86 2.81
N LEU A 81 6.53 1.65 2.10
CA LEU A 81 6.54 1.72 0.64
C LEU A 81 6.87 3.13 0.15
N LEU A 82 6.31 4.17 0.79
CA LEU A 82 6.65 5.56 0.49
C LEU A 82 8.15 5.80 0.64
N TYR A 83 8.75 5.26 1.69
CA TYR A 83 10.19 5.38 1.92
C TYR A 83 10.98 4.79 0.75
N TYR A 84 10.61 3.60 0.28
CA TYR A 84 11.29 2.97 -0.85
C TYR A 84 11.10 3.73 -2.16
N ILE A 85 9.92 4.33 -2.35
CA ILE A 85 9.65 5.15 -3.55
C ILE A 85 10.55 6.40 -3.54
N GLU A 86 10.64 7.07 -2.39
CA GLU A 86 11.52 8.23 -2.24
C GLU A 86 12.98 7.85 -2.49
N MET A 87 13.41 6.72 -1.93
CA MET A 87 14.77 6.21 -2.13
C MET A 87 15.04 5.93 -3.61
N SER A 88 14.08 5.36 -4.32
CA SER A 88 14.21 5.12 -5.76
C SER A 88 14.42 6.42 -6.54
N HIS A 89 13.74 7.49 -6.13
CA HIS A 89 13.94 8.80 -6.73
C HIS A 89 15.31 9.37 -6.39
N GLU A 90 15.73 9.28 -5.14
CA GLU A 90 17.04 9.76 -4.71
C GLU A 90 18.18 9.03 -5.41
N LEU A 91 17.99 7.75 -5.70
CA LEU A 91 18.94 6.94 -6.45
C LEU A 91 18.84 7.14 -7.97
N GLN A 92 17.98 8.05 -8.40
CA GLN A 92 17.75 8.39 -9.81
C GLN A 92 17.21 7.22 -10.64
N ILE A 93 16.53 6.28 -10.00
CA ILE A 93 15.89 5.14 -10.68
C ILE A 93 14.59 5.60 -11.36
N ILE A 94 13.84 6.47 -10.69
CA ILE A 94 12.61 7.06 -11.24
C ILE A 94 12.70 8.59 -11.19
N ASN A 95 11.96 9.26 -12.08
CA ASN A 95 11.92 10.72 -12.08
C ASN A 95 10.90 11.24 -11.06
N GLU A 96 10.93 12.57 -10.84
CA GLU A 96 10.07 13.23 -9.87
C GLU A 96 8.59 13.02 -10.16
N LYS A 97 8.20 13.10 -11.42
CA LYS A 97 6.81 12.94 -11.84
C LYS A 97 6.29 11.53 -11.51
N SER A 98 7.10 10.51 -11.78
CA SER A 98 6.77 9.12 -11.44
C SER A 98 6.66 8.92 -9.93
N MET A 99 7.60 9.52 -9.18
CA MET A 99 7.60 9.47 -7.72
C MET A 99 6.33 10.10 -7.15
N GLU A 100 5.96 11.28 -7.62
CA GLU A 100 4.77 12.00 -7.14
C GLU A 100 3.49 11.22 -7.41
N TYR A 101 3.35 10.68 -8.61
CA TYR A 101 2.17 9.90 -8.99
C TYR A 101 2.03 8.65 -8.13
N TRP A 102 3.12 7.90 -7.98
CA TRP A 102 3.14 6.66 -7.20
C TRP A 102 2.91 6.95 -5.71
N SER A 103 3.59 7.96 -5.17
CA SER A 103 3.43 8.37 -3.76
C SER A 103 2.00 8.80 -3.46
N LYS A 104 1.35 9.50 -4.41
CA LYS A 104 -0.06 9.88 -4.24
C LYS A 104 -0.96 8.66 -4.12
N MET A 105 -0.72 7.63 -4.91
CA MET A 105 -1.49 6.38 -4.84
C MET A 105 -1.35 5.74 -3.45
N VAL A 106 -0.13 5.71 -2.91
CA VAL A 106 0.12 5.17 -1.57
C VAL A 106 -0.59 6.02 -0.51
N CYS A 107 -0.46 7.34 -0.60
CA CYS A 107 -1.09 8.25 0.35
C CYS A 107 -2.62 8.13 0.34
N ASP A 108 -3.21 7.94 -0.83
CA ASP A 108 -4.66 7.75 -0.93
C ASP A 108 -5.10 6.50 -0.16
N VAL A 109 -4.39 5.39 -0.33
CA VAL A 109 -4.68 4.15 0.40
C VAL A 109 -4.50 4.36 1.89
N LYS A 110 -3.40 4.99 2.30
CA LYS A 110 -3.08 5.26 3.70
C LYS A 110 -4.18 6.10 4.35
N HIS A 111 -4.56 7.21 3.75
CA HIS A 111 -5.54 8.12 4.33
C HIS A 111 -6.93 7.50 4.39
N MET A 112 -7.32 6.76 3.36
CA MET A 112 -8.60 6.04 3.38
C MET A 112 -8.61 4.97 4.47
N THR A 113 -7.51 4.28 4.69
CA THR A 113 -7.39 3.27 5.75
C THR A 113 -7.47 3.91 7.13
N LEU A 114 -6.79 5.05 7.33
CA LEU A 114 -6.85 5.80 8.58
C LEU A 114 -8.28 6.22 8.90
N LYS A 115 -8.99 6.72 7.90
CA LYS A 115 -10.38 7.14 8.05
C LYS A 115 -11.28 5.95 8.40
N TRP A 116 -11.08 4.84 7.72
CA TRP A 116 -11.83 3.60 7.99
C TRP A 116 -11.57 3.11 9.42
N ARG A 117 -10.30 3.08 9.84
CA ARG A 117 -9.93 2.68 11.19
C ARG A 117 -10.56 3.59 12.25
N THR A 118 -10.58 4.89 12.01
CA THR A 118 -11.21 5.87 12.90
C THR A 118 -12.70 5.62 13.01
N THR A 119 -13.37 5.35 11.91
CA THR A 119 -14.80 5.01 11.90
C THR A 119 -15.05 3.73 12.70
N ASP A 120 -14.23 2.70 12.49
CA ASP A 120 -14.35 1.43 13.23
C ASP A 120 -14.15 1.63 14.73
N SER A 121 -13.27 2.56 15.15
CA SER A 121 -13.01 2.83 16.56
C SER A 121 -14.26 3.30 17.31
N LYS A 122 -15.18 3.91 16.59
CA LYS A 122 -16.42 4.45 17.17
C LYS A 122 -17.57 3.46 17.17
N ARG A 123 -17.36 2.29 16.65
CA ARG A 123 -18.38 1.23 16.57
C ARG A 123 -18.29 0.23 17.73
#